data_78a320232ed40d7366071232e0c35e52
#
_entry.id   78a320232ed40d7366071232e0c35e52
#
_cell.length_a   1.000
_cell.length_b   1.000
_cell.length_c   1.000
_cell.angle_alpha   90.00
_cell.angle_beta   90.00
_cell.angle_gamma   90.00
#
_symmetry.space_group_name_H-M   'P 1'
#
loop_
_entity.id
_entity.type
_entity.pdbx_description
1 polymer ?
#
loop_
_entity_poly.entity_id
_entity_poly.type
_entity_poly.pdbx_seq_one_letter_code
_entity_poly.pdbx_strand_id
1 'polypeptide(L)'
;MGKIGKSFLKVLFKDMAMNTIKNFSIIKYSATLLIAIQAFITPATELSQTNPKVQFATTAGNFVVELHADKAPKTVANFLQYVKDKHYDGTIFHRVIDNFMVQGGGFDAAYTEKKTRPPVEHEGQAALSKGGMKNVVGTLAMARTGDPQSATAQFFINVKDNAFLDPTVIPSGDPVPVFEYQGRTYKDTPRANLVNAPQLFGYTVFGKVVSGMDVVTKMKSTPTSAGGPFPTDVPKTQIVITSATLVK
;
A
#
# COMPACT_ATOMS: atom_id res chain seq x y z
N MET A 1 -53.44 34.83 3.70
CA MET A 1 -52.83 33.61 4.25
C MET A 1 -53.88 32.91 5.07
N GLY A 2 -54.47 31.87 4.75
CA GLY A 2 -55.11 31.11 3.82
C GLY A 2 -55.55 29.79 4.40
N LYS A 3 -56.81 29.48 4.29
CA LYS A 3 -57.64 28.40 4.84
C LYS A 3 -57.36 26.97 4.32
N ILE A 4 -56.13 26.61 3.93
CA ILE A 4 -55.87 25.30 3.28
C ILE A 4 -55.24 24.27 4.25
N GLY A 5 -54.80 24.67 5.45
CA GLY A 5 -54.05 23.76 6.38
C GLY A 5 -54.92 22.87 7.28
N LYS A 6 -56.23 23.07 7.34
CA LYS A 6 -57.10 22.32 8.30
C LYS A 6 -57.90 21.18 7.69
N SER A 7 -57.95 21.05 6.37
CA SER A 7 -58.70 19.97 5.69
C SER A 7 -57.87 18.69 5.50
N PHE A 8 -56.54 18.80 5.42
CA PHE A 8 -55.66 17.65 5.18
C PHE A 8 -55.45 16.78 6.43
N LEU A 9 -55.54 17.38 7.61
CA LEU A 9 -55.32 16.65 8.89
C LEU A 9 -56.52 15.82 9.32
N LYS A 10 -57.74 16.12 8.84
CA LYS A 10 -58.97 15.36 9.15
C LYS A 10 -59.13 14.08 8.34
N VAL A 11 -58.50 13.94 7.20
CA VAL A 11 -58.57 12.74 6.35
C VAL A 11 -57.62 11.66 6.89
N LEU A 12 -56.44 12.04 7.42
CA LEU A 12 -55.46 11.09 7.96
C LEU A 12 -55.89 10.39 9.26
N PHE A 13 -56.71 11.02 10.07
CA PHE A 13 -57.19 10.43 11.34
C PHE A 13 -58.46 9.55 11.20
N LYS A 14 -59.17 9.61 10.06
CA LYS A 14 -60.38 8.79 9.86
C LYS A 14 -60.02 7.38 9.36
N ASP A 15 -58.91 7.22 8.66
CA ASP A 15 -58.49 5.91 8.13
C ASP A 15 -57.71 5.08 9.16
N MET A 16 -57.20 5.71 10.22
CA MET A 16 -56.48 4.99 11.29
C MET A 16 -57.37 4.34 12.34
N ALA A 17 -58.65 4.77 12.45
CA ALA A 17 -59.58 4.26 13.46
C ALA A 17 -60.44 3.06 13.00
N MET A 18 -60.46 2.74 11.69
CA MET A 18 -61.29 1.67 11.15
C MET A 18 -60.53 0.36 10.86
N ASN A 19 -59.20 0.34 11.03
CA ASN A 19 -58.37 -0.84 10.79
C ASN A 19 -57.98 -1.62 12.06
N THR A 20 -58.41 -1.15 13.25
CA THR A 20 -58.00 -1.74 14.54
C THR A 20 -58.97 -2.82 15.05
N ILE A 21 -60.14 -3.06 14.39
CA ILE A 21 -61.16 -4.00 14.93
C ILE A 21 -61.26 -5.32 14.12
N LYS A 22 -60.51 -5.52 13.04
CA LYS A 22 -60.60 -6.78 12.25
C LYS A 22 -59.46 -7.77 12.45
N ASN A 23 -58.45 -7.49 13.29
CA ASN A 23 -57.29 -8.36 13.46
C ASN A 23 -57.17 -9.04 14.83
N PHE A 24 -58.29 -9.24 15.56
CA PHE A 24 -58.27 -9.92 16.86
C PHE A 24 -58.47 -11.42 16.82
N SER A 25 -58.54 -12.05 15.62
CA SER A 25 -58.83 -13.49 15.49
C SER A 25 -57.71 -14.34 14.90
N ILE A 26 -56.49 -13.80 14.64
CA ILE A 26 -55.36 -14.54 14.01
C ILE A 26 -54.12 -14.63 14.91
N ILE A 27 -54.25 -14.38 16.22
CA ILE A 27 -53.10 -14.44 17.15
C ILE A 27 -53.07 -15.76 17.94
N LYS A 28 -53.55 -16.85 17.43
CA LYS A 28 -53.46 -18.15 18.12
C LYS A 28 -52.56 -19.20 17.44
N TYR A 29 -51.95 -18.93 16.27
CA TYR A 29 -51.07 -19.90 15.59
C TYR A 29 -49.70 -19.37 15.17
N SER A 30 -49.22 -18.27 15.72
CA SER A 30 -47.91 -17.70 15.38
C SER A 30 -46.83 -17.88 16.45
N ALA A 31 -47.10 -18.59 17.53
CA ALA A 31 -46.08 -18.75 18.60
C ALA A 31 -45.14 -19.94 18.40
N THR A 32 -45.34 -20.76 17.35
CA THR A 32 -44.53 -21.98 17.14
C THR A 32 -43.58 -21.91 15.94
N LEU A 33 -43.55 -20.79 15.19
CA LEU A 33 -42.72 -20.64 13.98
C LEU A 33 -41.53 -19.64 14.16
N LEU A 34 -41.28 -19.13 15.35
CA LEU A 34 -40.26 -18.13 15.62
C LEU A 34 -38.99 -18.71 16.28
N ILE A 35 -38.88 -20.04 16.42
CA ILE A 35 -37.73 -20.69 17.07
C ILE A 35 -36.78 -21.37 16.07
N ALA A 36 -37.04 -21.35 14.78
CA ALA A 36 -36.25 -22.08 13.79
C ALA A 36 -35.32 -21.19 12.92
N ILE A 37 -35.16 -19.89 13.16
CA ILE A 37 -34.29 -19.02 12.33
C ILE A 37 -33.05 -18.51 13.12
N GLN A 38 -32.78 -19.02 14.30
CA GLN A 38 -31.57 -18.62 15.07
C GLN A 38 -30.36 -19.52 14.90
N ALA A 39 -30.29 -20.37 13.91
CA ALA A 39 -29.24 -21.37 13.82
C ALA A 39 -28.47 -21.37 12.49
N PHE A 40 -28.12 -20.23 11.92
CA PHE A 40 -27.07 -20.17 10.87
C PHE A 40 -26.47 -18.75 10.74
N ILE A 41 -26.16 -18.12 11.87
CA ILE A 41 -25.07 -17.14 11.84
C ILE A 41 -23.80 -17.94 12.08
N THR A 42 -23.33 -18.61 11.02
CA THR A 42 -21.93 -19.04 10.98
C THR A 42 -21.12 -17.76 11.09
N PRO A 43 -20.21 -17.61 12.09
CA PRO A 43 -19.28 -16.50 12.06
C PRO A 43 -18.59 -16.62 10.70
N ALA A 44 -18.68 -15.56 9.89
CA ALA A 44 -17.82 -15.44 8.73
C ALA A 44 -16.40 -15.57 9.30
N THR A 45 -15.78 -16.73 9.07
CA THR A 45 -14.36 -16.90 9.35
C THR A 45 -13.69 -15.83 8.50
N GLU A 46 -13.26 -14.73 9.11
CA GLU A 46 -12.34 -13.81 8.44
C GLU A 46 -11.16 -14.68 8.03
N LEU A 47 -11.13 -15.01 6.73
CA LEU A 47 -9.94 -15.55 6.12
C LEU A 47 -8.88 -14.50 6.35
N SER A 48 -8.06 -14.69 7.37
CA SER A 48 -6.86 -13.89 7.59
C SER A 48 -6.09 -13.93 6.27
N GLN A 49 -6.22 -12.86 5.47
CA GLN A 49 -5.57 -12.77 4.19
C GLN A 49 -4.08 -12.70 4.48
N THR A 50 -3.41 -13.85 4.39
CA THR A 50 -1.97 -13.92 4.62
C THR A 50 -1.28 -13.05 3.58
N ASN A 51 -0.40 -12.19 4.05
CA ASN A 51 0.40 -11.32 3.18
C ASN A 51 1.16 -12.17 2.14
N PRO A 52 1.09 -11.83 0.85
CA PRO A 52 1.83 -12.56 -0.18
C PRO A 52 3.33 -12.50 0.08
N LYS A 53 4.03 -13.60 -0.20
CA LYS A 53 5.48 -13.66 -0.11
C LYS A 53 6.10 -13.93 -1.46
N VAL A 54 7.21 -13.25 -1.77
CA VAL A 54 7.97 -13.45 -3.00
C VAL A 54 9.39 -13.85 -2.64
N GLN A 55 9.84 -14.96 -3.20
CA GLN A 55 11.23 -15.38 -3.14
C GLN A 55 12.00 -14.80 -4.31
N PHE A 56 13.11 -14.13 -4.00
CA PHE A 56 14.12 -13.73 -4.96
C PHE A 56 15.29 -14.72 -4.90
N ALA A 57 15.59 -15.33 -6.04
CA ALA A 57 16.87 -16.02 -6.25
C ALA A 57 17.82 -15.05 -6.94
N THR A 58 19.03 -14.87 -6.41
CA THR A 58 20.03 -13.98 -6.96
C THR A 58 21.40 -14.64 -7.01
N THR A 59 22.32 -14.06 -7.76
CA THR A 59 23.71 -14.51 -7.78
C THR A 59 24.44 -14.30 -6.45
N ALA A 60 23.90 -13.48 -5.53
CA ALA A 60 24.42 -13.28 -4.19
C ALA A 60 23.85 -14.24 -3.14
N GLY A 61 22.76 -14.95 -3.48
CA GLY A 61 21.96 -15.83 -2.60
C GLY A 61 20.46 -15.54 -2.72
N ASN A 62 19.67 -16.24 -1.90
CA ASN A 62 18.21 -16.13 -1.93
C ASN A 62 17.70 -15.34 -0.73
N PHE A 63 16.64 -14.56 -0.92
CA PHE A 63 15.90 -13.91 0.16
C PHE A 63 14.39 -13.92 -0.12
N VAL A 64 13.58 -13.77 0.91
CA VAL A 64 12.12 -13.75 0.81
C VAL A 64 11.61 -12.43 1.35
N VAL A 65 10.69 -11.82 0.61
CA VAL A 65 9.97 -10.61 1.01
C VAL A 65 8.51 -10.92 1.28
N GLU A 66 7.95 -10.32 2.31
CA GLU A 66 6.53 -10.31 2.60
C GLU A 66 5.94 -8.96 2.18
N LEU A 67 4.82 -8.97 1.45
CA LEU A 67 4.20 -7.79 0.87
C LEU A 67 2.94 -7.40 1.65
N HIS A 68 2.81 -6.14 2.00
CA HIS A 68 1.73 -5.61 2.85
C HIS A 68 0.60 -5.04 1.99
N ALA A 69 -0.23 -5.93 1.40
CA ALA A 69 -1.33 -5.55 0.53
C ALA A 69 -2.45 -4.77 1.25
N ASP A 70 -2.60 -4.94 2.56
CA ASP A 70 -3.53 -4.18 3.40
C ASP A 70 -3.13 -2.70 3.56
N LYS A 71 -1.84 -2.39 3.42
CA LYS A 71 -1.29 -1.03 3.56
C LYS A 71 -1.14 -0.33 2.21
N ALA A 72 -0.58 -1.03 1.21
CA ALA A 72 -0.29 -0.49 -0.12
C ALA A 72 -0.83 -1.41 -1.24
N PRO A 73 -2.16 -1.58 -1.36
CA PRO A 73 -2.77 -2.57 -2.24
C PRO A 73 -2.43 -2.38 -3.72
N LYS A 74 -2.42 -1.15 -4.24
CA LYS A 74 -2.11 -0.86 -5.64
C LYS A 74 -0.63 -1.15 -5.94
N THR A 75 0.26 -0.75 -5.05
CA THR A 75 1.71 -0.99 -5.15
C THR A 75 2.01 -2.48 -5.12
N VAL A 76 1.41 -3.23 -4.19
CA VAL A 76 1.58 -4.68 -4.10
C VAL A 76 1.02 -5.38 -5.33
N ALA A 77 -0.16 -5.01 -5.82
CA ALA A 77 -0.73 -5.57 -7.04
C ALA A 77 0.15 -5.32 -8.27
N ASN A 78 0.68 -4.10 -8.43
CA ASN A 78 1.63 -3.74 -9.48
C ASN A 78 2.90 -4.58 -9.41
N PHE A 79 3.50 -4.70 -8.21
CA PHE A 79 4.71 -5.50 -7.99
C PHE A 79 4.49 -6.98 -8.30
N LEU A 80 3.40 -7.58 -7.81
CA LEU A 80 3.05 -8.97 -8.08
C LEU A 80 2.77 -9.23 -9.57
N GLN A 81 2.26 -8.24 -10.30
CA GLN A 81 2.08 -8.37 -11.73
C GLN A 81 3.45 -8.44 -12.46
N TYR A 82 4.44 -7.63 -12.06
CA TYR A 82 5.82 -7.75 -12.58
C TYR A 82 6.46 -9.09 -12.22
N VAL A 83 6.22 -9.63 -11.02
CA VAL A 83 6.66 -10.99 -10.64
C VAL A 83 6.03 -12.04 -11.56
N LYS A 84 4.72 -11.97 -11.78
CA LYS A 84 3.98 -12.88 -12.67
C LYS A 84 4.47 -12.81 -14.11
N ASP A 85 4.76 -11.61 -14.59
CA ASP A 85 5.26 -11.36 -15.95
C ASP A 85 6.76 -11.71 -16.10
N LYS A 86 7.41 -12.24 -15.04
CA LYS A 86 8.84 -12.53 -14.98
C LYS A 86 9.73 -11.33 -15.36
N HIS A 87 9.24 -10.13 -15.12
CA HIS A 87 9.97 -8.90 -15.43
C HIS A 87 11.30 -8.83 -14.70
N TYR A 88 11.33 -9.28 -13.44
CA TYR A 88 12.53 -9.22 -12.61
C TYR A 88 13.60 -10.23 -13.00
N ASP A 89 13.23 -11.31 -13.70
CA ASP A 89 14.18 -12.33 -14.13
C ASP A 89 15.20 -11.72 -15.10
N GLY A 90 16.50 -11.88 -14.80
CA GLY A 90 17.62 -11.30 -15.54
C GLY A 90 17.88 -9.81 -15.24
N THR A 91 17.10 -9.17 -14.35
CA THR A 91 17.45 -7.80 -13.91
C THR A 91 18.53 -7.80 -12.85
N ILE A 92 19.19 -6.66 -12.67
CA ILE A 92 20.28 -6.48 -11.72
C ILE A 92 19.91 -5.52 -10.59
N PHE A 93 20.60 -5.66 -9.47
CA PHE A 93 20.74 -4.57 -8.51
C PHE A 93 21.82 -3.62 -9.03
N HIS A 94 21.37 -2.60 -9.72
CA HIS A 94 22.26 -1.68 -10.47
C HIS A 94 22.82 -0.55 -9.60
N ARG A 95 22.28 -0.34 -8.39
CA ARG A 95 22.73 0.71 -7.47
C ARG A 95 22.77 0.17 -6.05
N VAL A 96 23.93 0.21 -5.44
CA VAL A 96 24.19 -0.23 -4.07
C VAL A 96 24.95 0.85 -3.34
N ILE A 97 24.39 1.35 -2.25
CA ILE A 97 25.03 2.31 -1.37
C ILE A 97 25.02 1.74 0.04
N ASP A 98 26.18 1.40 0.57
CA ASP A 98 26.30 0.95 1.97
C ASP A 98 25.75 2.01 2.92
N ASN A 99 25.13 1.56 4.01
CA ASN A 99 24.44 2.42 4.98
C ASN A 99 23.31 3.28 4.38
N PHE A 100 22.71 2.83 3.26
CA PHE A 100 21.55 3.47 2.67
C PHE A 100 20.58 2.42 2.09
N MET A 101 20.80 1.92 0.86
CA MET A 101 19.87 1.00 0.20
C MET A 101 20.56 0.17 -0.89
N VAL A 102 19.90 -0.91 -1.31
CA VAL A 102 20.19 -1.67 -2.53
C VAL A 102 18.99 -1.56 -3.48
N GLN A 103 19.19 -1.04 -4.70
CA GLN A 103 18.14 -0.75 -5.68
C GLN A 103 18.30 -1.61 -6.92
N GLY A 104 17.19 -2.17 -7.41
CA GLY A 104 17.19 -3.03 -8.58
C GLY A 104 15.84 -3.12 -9.29
N GLY A 105 15.75 -4.07 -10.23
CA GLY A 105 14.49 -4.43 -10.90
C GLY A 105 14.15 -3.61 -12.15
N GLY A 106 15.05 -2.72 -12.62
CA GLY A 106 14.78 -1.88 -13.80
C GLY A 106 15.68 -2.17 -15.01
N PHE A 107 16.89 -2.67 -14.78
CA PHE A 107 17.91 -2.85 -15.82
C PHE A 107 18.34 -4.31 -15.89
N ASP A 108 18.63 -4.78 -17.09
CA ASP A 108 19.26 -6.09 -17.31
C ASP A 108 20.78 -6.05 -17.09
N ALA A 109 21.45 -7.20 -17.27
CA ALA A 109 22.89 -7.32 -17.10
C ALA A 109 23.72 -6.52 -18.12
N ALA A 110 23.13 -6.11 -19.24
CA ALA A 110 23.73 -5.21 -20.22
C ALA A 110 23.46 -3.72 -19.92
N TYR A 111 22.83 -3.42 -18.77
CA TYR A 111 22.36 -2.09 -18.37
C TYR A 111 21.30 -1.50 -19.29
N THR A 112 20.58 -2.33 -20.02
CA THR A 112 19.41 -1.91 -20.81
C THR A 112 18.20 -1.79 -19.88
N GLU A 113 17.51 -0.65 -19.91
CA GLU A 113 16.29 -0.48 -19.15
C GLU A 113 15.18 -1.37 -19.72
N LYS A 114 14.57 -2.19 -18.87
CA LYS A 114 13.44 -3.05 -19.28
C LYS A 114 12.16 -2.23 -19.39
N LYS A 115 11.39 -2.50 -20.47
CA LYS A 115 10.10 -1.84 -20.70
C LYS A 115 9.17 -2.05 -19.52
N THR A 116 8.55 -0.97 -19.04
CA THR A 116 7.64 -0.98 -17.88
C THR A 116 6.18 -0.83 -18.29
N ARG A 117 5.29 -1.16 -17.38
CA ARG A 117 3.86 -0.84 -17.40
C ARG A 117 3.67 0.65 -17.04
N PRO A 118 2.48 1.23 -17.22
CA PRO A 118 2.19 2.58 -16.70
C PRO A 118 2.52 2.69 -15.21
N PRO A 119 2.88 3.90 -14.73
CA PRO A 119 3.16 4.14 -13.33
C PRO A 119 2.01 3.76 -12.40
N VAL A 120 2.34 3.37 -11.18
CA VAL A 120 1.38 3.11 -10.10
C VAL A 120 1.21 4.36 -9.24
N GLU A 121 -0.02 4.61 -8.81
CA GLU A 121 -0.33 5.70 -7.88
C GLU A 121 0.48 5.60 -6.59
N HIS A 122 0.98 6.73 -6.10
CA HIS A 122 1.75 6.79 -4.87
C HIS A 122 0.87 6.56 -3.64
N GLU A 123 1.15 5.51 -2.86
CA GLU A 123 0.36 5.14 -1.69
C GLU A 123 1.05 5.44 -0.34
N GLY A 124 2.24 6.05 -0.34
CA GLY A 124 3.09 6.16 0.86
C GLY A 124 2.40 6.83 2.05
N GLN A 125 1.76 7.99 1.84
CA GLN A 125 1.05 8.71 2.90
C GLN A 125 -0.16 7.90 3.42
N ALA A 126 -0.93 7.30 2.50
CA ALA A 126 -2.09 6.48 2.85
C ALA A 126 -1.68 5.19 3.58
N ALA A 127 -0.60 4.54 3.14
CA ALA A 127 -0.05 3.37 3.80
C ALA A 127 0.40 3.69 5.23
N LEU A 128 1.18 4.77 5.40
CA LEU A 128 1.67 5.18 6.73
C LEU A 128 0.52 5.57 7.67
N SER A 129 -0.51 6.26 7.18
CA SER A 129 -1.72 6.61 7.95
C SER A 129 -2.50 5.38 8.44
N LYS A 130 -2.39 4.26 7.73
CA LYS A 130 -2.99 2.96 8.12
C LYS A 130 -2.06 2.11 9.00
N GLY A 131 -1.00 2.69 9.57
CA GLY A 131 -0.01 1.96 10.37
C GLY A 131 0.93 1.12 9.51
N GLY A 132 1.18 1.51 8.27
CA GLY A 132 2.20 0.92 7.41
C GLY A 132 3.62 1.19 7.91
N MET A 133 4.57 0.45 7.37
CA MET A 133 5.97 0.54 7.78
C MET A 133 6.63 1.82 7.26
N LYS A 134 7.61 2.29 8.01
CA LYS A 134 8.57 3.32 7.62
C LYS A 134 9.73 2.73 6.82
N ASN A 135 10.57 3.59 6.27
CA ASN A 135 11.81 3.20 5.59
C ASN A 135 12.89 2.82 6.61
N VAL A 136 12.71 1.66 7.24
CA VAL A 136 13.65 1.08 8.21
C VAL A 136 14.38 -0.12 7.60
N VAL A 137 15.44 -0.58 8.26
CA VAL A 137 16.24 -1.75 7.79
C VAL A 137 15.33 -2.92 7.40
N GLY A 138 15.58 -3.48 6.21
CA GLY A 138 14.88 -4.64 5.66
C GLY A 138 13.57 -4.33 4.95
N THR A 139 13.08 -3.09 4.97
CA THR A 139 11.84 -2.75 4.24
C THR A 139 12.09 -2.52 2.76
N LEU A 140 11.09 -2.86 1.95
CA LEU A 140 11.04 -2.62 0.50
C LEU A 140 10.21 -1.38 0.21
N ALA A 141 10.75 -0.48 -0.61
CA ALA A 141 10.04 0.68 -1.10
C ALA A 141 10.17 0.82 -2.63
N MET A 142 9.16 1.45 -3.26
CA MET A 142 9.20 1.73 -4.69
C MET A 142 10.19 2.85 -5.00
N ALA A 143 11.09 2.60 -5.94
CA ALA A 143 11.90 3.66 -6.53
C ALA A 143 11.05 4.49 -7.50
N ARG A 144 11.39 5.78 -7.61
CA ARG A 144 10.71 6.75 -8.47
C ARG A 144 11.65 7.87 -8.90
N THR A 145 11.25 8.67 -9.86
CA THR A 145 11.93 9.91 -10.22
C THR A 145 11.56 11.06 -9.24
N GLY A 146 11.85 12.29 -9.59
CA GLY A 146 11.38 13.45 -8.84
C GLY A 146 9.85 13.57 -8.78
N ASP A 147 9.13 13.01 -9.76
CA ASP A 147 7.68 12.92 -9.75
C ASP A 147 7.21 11.79 -8.82
N PRO A 148 6.42 12.08 -7.78
CA PRO A 148 5.88 11.07 -6.89
C PRO A 148 5.04 9.99 -7.59
N GLN A 149 4.42 10.31 -8.73
CA GLN A 149 3.54 9.42 -9.48
C GLN A 149 4.28 8.62 -10.57
N SER A 150 5.62 8.55 -10.54
CA SER A 150 6.43 7.92 -11.59
C SER A 150 6.88 6.50 -11.27
N ALA A 151 6.53 5.92 -10.14
CA ALA A 151 6.94 4.58 -9.75
C ALA A 151 6.39 3.51 -10.71
N THR A 152 7.25 2.59 -11.18
CA THR A 152 6.86 1.51 -12.09
C THR A 152 7.28 0.13 -11.56
N ALA A 153 8.47 -0.38 -11.95
CA ALA A 153 8.97 -1.70 -11.59
C ALA A 153 10.10 -1.64 -10.55
N GLN A 154 10.91 -0.58 -10.56
CA GLN A 154 12.10 -0.51 -9.71
C GLN A 154 11.75 -0.38 -8.24
N PHE A 155 12.51 -1.08 -7.41
CA PHE A 155 12.36 -1.06 -5.96
C PHE A 155 13.74 -0.97 -5.29
N PHE A 156 13.74 -0.62 -4.02
CA PHE A 156 14.94 -0.71 -3.20
C PHE A 156 14.65 -1.38 -1.85
N ILE A 157 15.67 -1.98 -1.28
CA ILE A 157 15.66 -2.53 0.07
C ILE A 157 16.50 -1.60 0.96
N ASN A 158 15.91 -1.11 2.03
CA ASN A 158 16.60 -0.29 3.01
C ASN A 158 17.62 -1.15 3.80
N VAL A 159 18.86 -0.73 3.85
CA VAL A 159 19.92 -1.39 4.63
C VAL A 159 20.38 -0.56 5.83
N LYS A 160 19.68 0.54 6.07
CA LYS A 160 19.75 1.44 7.22
C LYS A 160 18.34 2.03 7.45
N ASP A 161 18.10 2.57 8.63
CA ASP A 161 16.91 3.38 8.90
C ASP A 161 17.04 4.74 8.20
N ASN A 162 16.15 4.98 7.24
CA ASN A 162 16.17 6.13 6.33
C ASN A 162 14.94 7.01 6.55
N ALA A 163 14.76 7.54 7.76
CA ALA A 163 13.57 8.33 8.13
C ALA A 163 13.30 9.53 7.21
N PHE A 164 14.33 10.06 6.52
CA PHE A 164 14.17 11.15 5.55
C PHE A 164 13.44 10.72 4.25
N LEU A 165 13.28 9.42 4.02
CA LEU A 165 12.50 8.85 2.93
C LEU A 165 11.03 8.61 3.31
N ASP A 166 10.67 8.79 4.58
CA ASP A 166 9.30 8.53 5.01
C ASP A 166 8.33 9.56 4.45
N PRO A 167 7.12 9.13 4.03
CA PRO A 167 6.05 10.03 3.69
C PRO A 167 5.65 10.89 4.88
N THR A 168 5.30 12.14 4.62
CA THR A 168 4.74 13.02 5.65
C THR A 168 3.22 12.85 5.70
N VAL A 169 2.71 12.43 6.84
CA VAL A 169 1.26 12.36 7.06
C VAL A 169 0.75 13.77 7.35
N ILE A 170 -0.09 14.28 6.44
CA ILE A 170 -0.69 15.61 6.59
C ILE A 170 -1.90 15.50 7.52
N PRO A 171 -1.95 16.24 8.65
CA PRO A 171 -3.09 16.24 9.56
C PRO A 171 -4.41 16.60 8.87
N SER A 172 -5.54 16.22 9.45
CA SER A 172 -6.87 16.60 8.94
C SER A 172 -7.11 18.11 9.07
N GLY A 173 -8.02 18.64 8.24
CA GLY A 173 -8.42 20.05 8.21
C GLY A 173 -8.03 20.75 6.91
N ASP A 174 -8.73 21.85 6.63
CA ASP A 174 -8.41 22.81 5.56
C ASP A 174 -8.88 24.19 6.00
N PRO A 175 -7.96 25.10 6.38
CA PRO A 175 -6.50 24.91 6.37
C PRO A 175 -6.02 23.84 7.36
N VAL A 176 -4.85 23.27 7.08
CA VAL A 176 -4.18 22.34 8.01
C VAL A 176 -3.65 23.15 9.20
N PRO A 177 -4.06 22.86 10.46
CA PRO A 177 -3.80 23.75 11.58
C PRO A 177 -2.32 23.91 11.89
N VAL A 178 -1.64 22.80 12.13
CA VAL A 178 -0.20 22.76 12.41
C VAL A 178 0.37 21.42 11.93
N PHE A 179 1.53 21.43 11.28
CA PHE A 179 2.33 20.24 11.06
C PHE A 179 3.82 20.57 10.96
N GLU A 180 4.65 19.59 11.27
CA GLU A 180 6.11 19.67 11.24
C GLU A 180 6.66 18.95 10.01
N TYR A 181 7.58 19.59 9.29
CA TYR A 181 8.31 18.96 8.20
C TYR A 181 9.75 19.50 8.13
N GLN A 182 10.73 18.63 8.20
CA GLN A 182 12.16 18.96 8.17
C GLN A 182 12.55 20.09 9.14
N GLY A 183 12.04 20.01 10.38
CA GLY A 183 12.31 21.00 11.43
C GLY A 183 11.62 22.37 11.22
N ARG A 184 10.71 22.49 10.27
CA ARG A 184 9.87 23.67 10.06
C ARG A 184 8.45 23.40 10.50
N THR A 185 7.87 24.36 11.23
CA THR A 185 6.46 24.36 11.59
C THR A 185 5.65 25.11 10.54
N TYR A 186 4.64 24.45 10.00
CA TYR A 186 3.65 25.01 9.09
C TYR A 186 2.35 25.20 9.85
N LYS A 187 1.75 26.40 9.76
CA LYS A 187 0.49 26.75 10.45
C LYS A 187 -0.54 27.22 9.45
N ASP A 188 -1.80 26.88 9.68
CA ASP A 188 -2.95 27.32 8.91
C ASP A 188 -2.72 27.27 7.39
N THR A 189 -2.04 26.20 6.95
CA THR A 189 -1.63 26.05 5.55
C THR A 189 -2.77 25.45 4.73
N PRO A 190 -3.19 26.08 3.62
CA PRO A 190 -4.20 25.51 2.73
C PRO A 190 -3.79 24.09 2.30
N ARG A 191 -4.68 23.12 2.50
CA ARG A 191 -4.41 21.71 2.18
C ARG A 191 -3.96 21.50 0.73
N ALA A 192 -4.53 22.26 -0.21
CA ALA A 192 -4.17 22.21 -1.62
C ALA A 192 -2.66 22.45 -1.87
N ASN A 193 -2.00 23.29 -1.05
CA ASN A 193 -0.57 23.57 -1.15
C ASN A 193 0.30 22.40 -0.66
N LEU A 194 -0.27 21.49 0.15
CA LEU A 194 0.45 20.38 0.78
C LEU A 194 0.28 19.08 0.00
N VAL A 195 -0.96 18.77 -0.44
CA VAL A 195 -1.25 17.50 -1.11
C VAL A 195 -0.55 17.34 -2.46
N ASN A 196 -0.06 18.42 -3.05
CA ASN A 196 0.69 18.42 -4.30
C ASN A 196 2.19 18.74 -4.12
N ALA A 197 2.67 18.85 -2.87
CA ALA A 197 4.09 19.16 -2.60
C ALA A 197 4.95 17.89 -2.71
N PRO A 198 5.79 17.73 -3.78
CA PRO A 198 6.52 16.47 -4.05
C PRO A 198 7.40 16.01 -2.89
N GLN A 199 7.96 16.94 -2.11
CA GLN A 199 8.82 16.67 -0.96
C GLN A 199 8.10 15.95 0.19
N LEU A 200 6.75 16.05 0.28
CA LEU A 200 5.98 15.43 1.36
C LEU A 200 5.58 13.99 1.06
N PHE A 201 5.74 13.52 -0.18
CA PHE A 201 5.33 12.18 -0.57
C PHE A 201 6.22 11.08 0.00
N GLY A 202 7.54 11.32 0.13
CA GLY A 202 8.48 10.27 0.49
C GLY A 202 8.47 9.09 -0.48
N TYR A 203 8.62 7.87 0.04
CA TYR A 203 8.62 6.63 -0.73
C TYR A 203 7.63 5.63 -0.14
N THR A 204 6.88 4.95 -1.02
CA THR A 204 5.89 3.94 -0.59
C THR A 204 6.59 2.67 -0.15
N VAL A 205 6.61 2.40 1.15
CA VAL A 205 7.00 1.10 1.71
C VAL A 205 5.85 0.13 1.53
N PHE A 206 6.11 -1.02 0.90
CA PHE A 206 5.08 -2.00 0.57
C PHE A 206 5.38 -3.43 0.99
N GLY A 207 6.53 -3.68 1.62
CA GLY A 207 6.92 -4.99 2.10
C GLY A 207 8.20 -4.96 2.92
N LYS A 208 8.63 -6.14 3.37
CA LYS A 208 9.88 -6.32 4.11
C LYS A 208 10.52 -7.67 3.81
N VAL A 209 11.82 -7.74 3.97
CA VAL A 209 12.57 -9.01 3.98
C VAL A 209 12.22 -9.80 5.24
N VAL A 210 11.76 -11.04 5.07
CA VAL A 210 11.39 -11.94 6.17
C VAL A 210 12.32 -13.14 6.29
N SER A 211 13.17 -13.37 5.27
CA SER A 211 14.23 -14.41 5.28
C SER A 211 15.36 -13.99 4.35
N GLY A 212 16.60 -14.34 4.66
CA GLY A 212 17.77 -14.01 3.84
C GLY A 212 18.25 -12.58 4.00
N MET A 213 18.08 -11.95 5.16
CA MET A 213 18.62 -10.60 5.42
C MET A 213 20.15 -10.58 5.41
N ASP A 214 20.80 -11.69 5.70
CA ASP A 214 22.25 -11.90 5.56
C ASP A 214 22.72 -11.76 4.10
N VAL A 215 21.91 -12.24 3.13
CA VAL A 215 22.16 -12.05 1.69
C VAL A 215 22.08 -10.56 1.34
N VAL A 216 21.06 -9.85 1.81
CA VAL A 216 20.94 -8.40 1.60
C VAL A 216 22.11 -7.64 2.22
N THR A 217 22.57 -8.08 3.41
CA THR A 217 23.76 -7.52 4.07
C THR A 217 25.02 -7.77 3.25
N LYS A 218 25.17 -8.95 2.64
CA LYS A 218 26.25 -9.24 1.71
C LYS A 218 26.18 -8.34 0.46
N MET A 219 24.98 -8.15 -0.10
CA MET A 219 24.78 -7.27 -1.26
C MET A 219 25.20 -5.83 -0.96
N LYS A 220 24.81 -5.25 0.19
CA LYS A 220 25.17 -3.87 0.55
C LYS A 220 26.70 -3.65 0.69
N SER A 221 27.43 -4.70 1.04
CA SER A 221 28.88 -4.65 1.23
C SER A 221 29.67 -4.93 -0.06
N THR A 222 28.98 -5.14 -1.20
CA THR A 222 29.65 -5.36 -2.49
C THR A 222 30.40 -4.08 -2.91
N PRO A 223 31.69 -4.15 -3.28
CA PRO A 223 32.39 -3.00 -3.80
C PRO A 223 31.74 -2.41 -5.04
N THR A 224 31.62 -1.09 -5.11
CA THR A 224 30.96 -0.38 -6.20
C THR A 224 31.93 0.50 -6.99
N SER A 225 31.54 0.87 -8.21
CA SER A 225 32.22 1.80 -9.11
C SER A 225 31.25 2.36 -10.12
N ALA A 226 31.71 3.10 -11.13
CA ALA A 226 30.95 3.37 -12.34
C ALA A 226 30.67 2.06 -13.10
N GLY A 227 29.50 2.00 -13.78
CA GLY A 227 29.13 0.86 -14.62
C GLY A 227 27.93 1.19 -15.52
N GLY A 228 27.96 0.73 -16.79
CA GLY A 228 26.95 1.10 -17.78
C GLY A 228 26.77 2.62 -17.87
N PRO A 229 25.53 3.13 -17.81
CA PRO A 229 25.25 4.57 -17.86
C PRO A 229 25.43 5.26 -16.49
N PHE A 230 25.77 4.54 -15.42
CA PHE A 230 25.81 5.07 -14.06
C PHE A 230 27.24 5.46 -13.66
N PRO A 231 27.47 6.71 -13.20
CA PRO A 231 28.80 7.19 -12.86
C PRO A 231 29.34 6.62 -11.54
N THR A 232 28.47 6.12 -10.65
CA THR A 232 28.83 5.60 -9.31
C THR A 232 27.89 4.49 -8.88
N ASP A 233 28.19 3.86 -7.74
CA ASP A 233 27.32 3.00 -6.95
C ASP A 233 26.91 1.67 -7.62
N VAL A 234 27.51 1.32 -8.76
CA VAL A 234 27.23 0.05 -9.44
C VAL A 234 28.12 -1.05 -8.85
N PRO A 235 27.54 -2.18 -8.42
CA PRO A 235 28.32 -3.33 -7.94
C PRO A 235 29.35 -3.78 -8.98
N LYS A 236 30.64 -3.85 -8.61
CA LYS A 236 31.71 -4.36 -9.48
C LYS A 236 31.47 -5.81 -9.90
N THR A 237 30.91 -6.62 -9.00
CA THR A 237 30.35 -7.93 -9.32
C THR A 237 28.86 -7.79 -9.44
N GLN A 238 28.31 -7.95 -10.63
CA GLN A 238 26.88 -7.79 -10.86
C GLN A 238 26.07 -8.74 -9.98
N ILE A 239 25.03 -8.20 -9.35
CA ILE A 239 24.07 -8.95 -8.56
C ILE A 239 22.81 -9.11 -9.42
N VAL A 240 22.66 -10.30 -10.02
CA VAL A 240 21.55 -10.60 -10.96
C VAL A 240 20.43 -11.29 -10.21
N ILE A 241 19.21 -10.86 -10.42
CA ILE A 241 17.99 -11.56 -10.01
C ILE A 241 17.76 -12.67 -11.06
N THR A 242 17.99 -13.93 -10.67
CA THR A 242 17.80 -15.08 -11.55
C THR A 242 16.32 -15.48 -11.65
N SER A 243 15.55 -15.26 -10.59
CA SER A 243 14.10 -15.38 -10.60
C SER A 243 13.45 -14.63 -9.43
N ALA A 244 12.21 -14.21 -9.63
CA ALA A 244 11.30 -13.72 -8.58
C ALA A 244 10.00 -14.52 -8.65
N THR A 245 9.65 -15.26 -7.59
CA THR A 245 8.51 -16.20 -7.60
C THR A 245 7.65 -16.07 -6.34
N LEU A 246 6.34 -16.17 -6.53
CA LEU A 246 5.40 -16.22 -5.39
C LEU A 246 5.64 -17.48 -4.57
N VAL A 247 5.77 -17.34 -3.25
CA VAL A 247 5.85 -18.46 -2.31
C VAL A 247 4.42 -18.96 -2.05
N LYS A 248 4.23 -20.25 -2.22
CA LYS A 248 2.94 -20.95 -1.97
C LYS A 248 2.75 -21.22 -0.48
#